data_a5d23920afed34a9e628078b5a2887aa
#
_entry.id   a5d23920afed34a9e628078b5a2887aa
#
_cell.length_a   1.000
_cell.length_b   1.000
_cell.length_c   1.000
_cell.angle_alpha   90.00
_cell.angle_beta   90.00
_cell.angle_gamma   90.00
#
_symmetry.space_group_name_H-M   'P 1'
#
loop_
_entity.id
_entity.type
_entity.pdbx_description
1 polymer ?
#
loop_
_entity_poly.entity_id
_entity_poly.type
_entity_poly.pdbx_seq_one_letter_code
_entity_poly.pdbx_strand_id
1 'polypeptide(L)'
;MGTAIDMAFGGATLAACPLSALVLSFAFYGFCGWVWESTVCAMLNHGRFANSGFLLGPCCPIYGVGGIACWLLLRGIPDASSQFVAAALVCSVIEYSVGLLLEKTTGARFWDYSHLPFNLHGRICLYWACAFGLGALCICRVVEPAVLGLLAHLPV
;
A
#
# COMPACT_ATOMS: atom_id res chain seq x y z
N MET A 1 20.03 -22.40 -10.62
CA MET A 1 20.86 -21.51 -9.80
C MET A 1 19.91 -20.40 -9.30
N GLY A 2 19.37 -20.53 -8.08
CA GLY A 2 18.61 -19.47 -7.43
C GLY A 2 19.53 -18.27 -7.22
N THR A 3 19.05 -17.08 -7.52
CA THR A 3 19.81 -15.86 -7.27
C THR A 3 20.05 -15.69 -5.76
N ALA A 4 21.09 -14.95 -5.35
CA ALA A 4 21.35 -14.65 -3.94
C ALA A 4 20.11 -14.00 -3.26
N ILE A 5 19.23 -13.36 -4.05
CA ILE A 5 17.95 -12.79 -3.64
C ILE A 5 16.95 -13.90 -3.26
N ASP A 6 16.86 -15.00 -4.01
CA ASP A 6 16.00 -16.14 -3.65
C ASP A 6 16.47 -16.81 -2.36
N MET A 7 17.79 -16.86 -2.11
CA MET A 7 18.36 -17.38 -0.85
C MET A 7 18.19 -16.40 0.31
N ALA A 8 18.20 -15.10 0.07
CA ALA A 8 18.00 -14.09 1.13
C ALA A 8 16.53 -13.96 1.56
N PHE A 9 15.57 -14.19 0.65
CA PHE A 9 14.14 -13.91 0.90
C PHE A 9 13.19 -15.03 0.51
N GLY A 10 13.61 -16.05 -0.20
CA GLY A 10 12.77 -17.15 -0.74
C GLY A 10 12.12 -18.07 0.31
N GLY A 11 12.44 -17.91 1.57
CA GLY A 11 11.85 -18.63 2.71
C GLY A 11 11.60 -17.74 3.91
N ALA A 12 11.78 -16.42 3.78
CA ALA A 12 11.67 -15.52 4.90
C ALA A 12 10.21 -15.39 5.36
N THR A 13 9.94 -15.95 6.52
CA THR A 13 8.76 -15.63 7.33
C THR A 13 8.86 -14.19 7.83
N LEU A 14 7.76 -13.62 8.32
CA LEU A 14 7.72 -12.29 8.95
C LEU A 14 8.85 -12.07 9.96
N ALA A 15 9.27 -13.16 10.65
CA ALA A 15 10.34 -13.16 11.66
C ALA A 15 11.75 -12.96 11.08
N ALA A 16 11.93 -13.11 9.77
CA ALA A 16 13.23 -12.98 9.12
C ALA A 16 13.44 -11.63 8.42
N CYS A 17 12.41 -10.77 8.39
CA CYS A 17 12.54 -9.42 7.83
C CYS A 17 13.09 -8.48 8.91
N PRO A 18 14.25 -7.83 8.71
CA PRO A 18 14.79 -6.91 9.72
C PRO A 18 13.82 -5.75 9.95
N LEU A 19 13.61 -5.39 11.22
CA LEU A 19 12.70 -4.30 11.61
C LEU A 19 13.03 -2.99 10.86
N SER A 20 14.31 -2.74 10.62
CA SER A 20 14.78 -1.59 9.85
C SER A 20 14.21 -1.56 8.43
N ALA A 21 14.13 -2.71 7.74
CA ALA A 21 13.55 -2.79 6.40
C ALA A 21 12.04 -2.50 6.44
N LEU A 22 11.32 -3.03 7.42
CA LEU A 22 9.89 -2.72 7.58
C LEU A 22 9.63 -1.24 7.86
N VAL A 23 10.45 -0.61 8.71
CA VAL A 23 10.34 0.83 9.00
C VAL A 23 10.63 1.67 7.75
N LEU A 24 11.68 1.33 7.00
CA LEU A 24 12.02 2.03 5.75
C LEU A 24 10.93 1.84 4.69
N SER A 25 10.43 0.63 4.50
CA SER A 25 9.32 0.36 3.57
C SER A 25 8.06 1.11 3.97
N PHE A 26 7.72 1.15 5.27
CA PHE A 26 6.60 1.94 5.77
C PHE A 26 6.75 3.43 5.42
N ALA A 27 7.90 4.00 5.72
CA ALA A 27 8.18 5.41 5.44
C ALA A 27 8.13 5.70 3.93
N PHE A 28 8.73 4.84 3.12
CA PHE A 28 8.76 4.96 1.66
C PHE A 28 7.35 4.89 1.06
N TYR A 29 6.56 3.84 1.38
CA TYR A 29 5.20 3.72 0.86
C TYR A 29 4.27 4.79 1.41
N GLY A 30 4.43 5.18 2.68
CA GLY A 30 3.68 6.29 3.27
C GLY A 30 3.95 7.62 2.59
N PHE A 31 5.20 7.88 2.21
CA PHE A 31 5.59 9.06 1.44
C PHE A 31 5.04 9.00 0.00
N CYS A 32 5.19 7.87 -0.70
CA CYS A 32 4.63 7.70 -2.05
C CYS A 32 3.10 7.89 -2.06
N GLY A 33 2.42 7.35 -1.05
CA GLY A 33 0.98 7.54 -0.88
C GLY A 33 0.61 9.00 -0.62
N TRP A 34 1.39 9.71 0.17
CA TRP A 34 1.19 11.15 0.37
C TRP A 34 1.38 11.95 -0.93
N VAL A 35 2.41 11.64 -1.71
CA VAL A 35 2.60 12.27 -3.04
C VAL A 35 1.39 12.01 -3.92
N TRP A 36 0.92 10.75 -3.99
CA TRP A 36 -0.26 10.37 -4.78
C TRP A 36 -1.52 11.13 -4.36
N GLU A 37 -1.85 11.11 -3.07
CA GLU A 37 -3.04 11.78 -2.54
C GLU A 37 -2.98 13.30 -2.70
N SER A 38 -1.84 13.91 -2.37
CA SER A 38 -1.69 15.36 -2.36
C SER A 38 -1.57 15.96 -3.76
N THR A 39 -1.18 15.16 -4.77
CA THR A 39 -1.06 15.59 -6.16
C THR A 39 -2.20 15.05 -7.01
N VAL A 40 -2.20 13.74 -7.34
CA VAL A 40 -3.12 13.15 -8.30
C VAL A 40 -4.56 13.21 -7.79
N CYS A 41 -4.84 12.67 -6.61
CA CYS A 41 -6.19 12.67 -6.06
C CYS A 41 -6.69 14.07 -5.77
N ALA A 42 -5.85 14.95 -5.23
CA ALA A 42 -6.21 16.33 -4.97
C ALA A 42 -6.48 17.12 -6.26
N MET A 43 -5.69 16.92 -7.32
CA MET A 43 -5.93 17.54 -8.62
C MET A 43 -7.24 17.06 -9.23
N LEU A 44 -7.55 15.75 -9.14
CA LEU A 44 -8.81 15.20 -9.67
C LEU A 44 -10.04 15.70 -8.90
N ASN A 45 -9.95 15.84 -7.57
CA ASN A 45 -11.09 16.21 -6.74
C ASN A 45 -11.25 17.72 -6.52
N HIS A 46 -10.15 18.46 -6.49
CA HIS A 46 -10.14 19.89 -6.10
C HIS A 46 -9.49 20.80 -7.14
N GLY A 47 -8.93 20.26 -8.22
CA GLY A 47 -8.22 21.03 -9.26
C GLY A 47 -6.93 21.71 -8.79
N ARG A 48 -6.42 21.38 -7.61
CA ARG A 48 -5.22 21.99 -7.02
C ARG A 48 -4.54 21.01 -6.06
N PHE A 49 -3.26 21.25 -5.80
CA PHE A 49 -2.53 20.55 -4.73
C PHE A 49 -3.23 20.77 -3.38
N ALA A 50 -3.42 19.68 -2.62
CA ALA A 50 -3.91 19.73 -1.26
C ALA A 50 -3.11 18.75 -0.41
N ASN A 51 -2.51 19.23 0.69
CA ASN A 51 -1.76 18.37 1.59
C ASN A 51 -2.69 17.36 2.27
N SER A 52 -2.55 16.08 1.94
CA SER A 52 -3.33 14.96 2.50
C SER A 52 -2.55 14.17 3.55
N GLY A 53 -1.44 14.70 4.05
CA GLY A 53 -0.64 14.07 5.09
C GLY A 53 -1.41 13.92 6.40
N PHE A 54 -1.39 12.72 6.97
CA PHE A 54 -2.08 12.42 8.25
C PHE A 54 -1.20 12.71 9.47
N LEU A 55 0.10 12.47 9.35
CA LEU A 55 1.08 12.79 10.39
C LEU A 55 1.65 14.20 10.16
N LEU A 56 2.49 14.68 11.08
CA LEU A 56 3.14 16.01 11.01
C LEU A 56 4.07 16.21 9.80
N GLY A 57 4.16 15.24 8.92
CA GLY A 57 4.99 15.27 7.72
C GLY A 57 4.28 14.71 6.48
N PRO A 58 4.98 14.62 5.36
CA PRO A 58 4.47 14.08 4.11
C PRO A 58 4.36 12.53 4.19
N CYS A 59 3.36 12.05 4.90
CA CYS A 59 3.14 10.62 5.10
C CYS A 59 1.65 10.31 5.19
N CYS A 60 1.23 9.27 4.45
CA CYS A 60 -0.08 8.64 4.57
C CYS A 60 0.10 7.21 5.11
N PRO A 61 -0.10 6.96 6.42
CA PRO A 61 0.21 5.68 7.07
C PRO A 61 -0.52 4.48 6.46
N ILE A 62 -1.72 4.67 5.95
CA ILE A 62 -2.51 3.60 5.31
C ILE A 62 -1.76 2.98 4.12
N TYR A 63 -1.02 3.78 3.35
CA TYR A 63 -0.19 3.30 2.23
C TYR A 63 1.04 2.54 2.74
N GLY A 64 1.64 2.99 3.84
CA GLY A 64 2.74 2.28 4.50
C GLY A 64 2.31 0.89 4.98
N VAL A 65 1.20 0.81 5.69
CA VAL A 65 0.61 -0.46 6.14
C VAL A 65 0.20 -1.33 4.97
N GLY A 66 -0.50 -0.74 3.99
CA GLY A 66 -0.98 -1.45 2.80
C GLY A 66 0.16 -2.03 1.96
N GLY A 67 1.21 -1.24 1.70
CA GLY A 67 2.38 -1.68 0.95
C GLY A 67 3.10 -2.86 1.61
N ILE A 68 3.37 -2.76 2.91
CA ILE A 68 3.98 -3.85 3.68
C ILE A 68 3.08 -5.10 3.68
N ALA A 69 1.78 -4.94 3.97
CA ALA A 69 0.85 -6.05 3.99
C ALA A 69 0.77 -6.76 2.64
N CYS A 70 0.66 -6.00 1.55
CA CYS A 70 0.65 -6.56 0.21
C CYS A 70 1.95 -7.32 -0.09
N TRP A 71 3.10 -6.74 0.19
CA TRP A 71 4.37 -7.41 -0.03
C TRP A 71 4.48 -8.71 0.77
N LEU A 72 4.20 -8.68 2.07
CA LEU A 72 4.34 -9.85 2.95
C LEU A 72 3.35 -10.98 2.59
N LEU A 73 2.11 -10.62 2.28
CA LEU A 73 1.04 -11.60 2.05
C LEU A 73 1.00 -12.12 0.62
N LEU A 74 1.45 -11.33 -0.36
CA LEU A 74 1.18 -11.61 -1.77
C LEU A 74 2.42 -12.00 -2.57
N ARG A 75 3.63 -11.75 -2.06
CA ARG A 75 4.89 -12.06 -2.77
C ARG A 75 5.04 -13.51 -3.21
N GLY A 76 4.39 -14.44 -2.50
CA GLY A 76 4.41 -15.87 -2.82
C GLY A 76 3.42 -16.31 -3.90
N ILE A 77 2.56 -15.40 -4.39
CA ILE A 77 1.58 -15.73 -5.43
C ILE A 77 2.21 -15.55 -6.82
N PRO A 78 2.45 -16.64 -7.58
CA PRO A 78 3.19 -16.55 -8.84
C PRO A 78 2.34 -15.97 -9.98
N ASP A 79 1.05 -16.26 -10.00
CA ASP A 79 0.13 -15.79 -11.03
C ASP A 79 -0.31 -14.35 -10.82
N ALA A 80 -0.17 -13.51 -11.85
CA ALA A 80 -0.47 -12.08 -11.76
C ALA A 80 -1.96 -11.80 -11.53
N SER A 81 -2.84 -12.60 -12.15
CA SER A 81 -4.30 -12.42 -12.00
C SER A 81 -4.75 -12.75 -10.57
N SER A 82 -4.28 -13.87 -10.04
CA SER A 82 -4.55 -14.29 -8.66
C SER A 82 -3.97 -13.30 -7.66
N GLN A 83 -2.75 -12.81 -7.92
CA GLN A 83 -2.10 -11.79 -7.08
C GLN A 83 -2.86 -10.46 -7.10
N PHE A 84 -3.36 -10.03 -8.27
CA PHE A 84 -4.20 -8.84 -8.40
C PHE A 84 -5.49 -8.94 -7.59
N VAL A 85 -6.22 -10.07 -7.73
CA VAL A 85 -7.47 -10.29 -6.98
C VAL A 85 -7.21 -10.30 -5.47
N ALA A 86 -6.19 -11.03 -5.03
CA ALA A 86 -5.80 -11.07 -3.62
C ALA A 86 -5.39 -9.68 -3.12
N ALA A 87 -4.65 -8.90 -3.91
CA ALA A 87 -4.26 -7.54 -3.59
C ALA A 87 -5.46 -6.60 -3.44
N ALA A 88 -6.41 -6.65 -4.37
CA ALA A 88 -7.64 -5.87 -4.29
C ALA A 88 -8.44 -6.18 -3.02
N LEU A 89 -8.51 -7.46 -2.64
CA LEU A 89 -9.17 -7.88 -1.40
C LEU A 89 -8.44 -7.39 -0.15
N VAL A 90 -7.12 -7.59 -0.07
CA VAL A 90 -6.29 -7.13 1.07
C VAL A 90 -6.40 -5.62 1.24
N CYS A 91 -6.24 -4.85 0.16
CA CYS A 91 -6.36 -3.40 0.20
C CYS A 91 -7.76 -2.95 0.64
N SER A 92 -8.82 -3.61 0.13
CA SER A 92 -10.21 -3.30 0.52
C SER A 92 -10.47 -3.56 2.00
N VAL A 93 -9.93 -4.65 2.57
CA VAL A 93 -10.05 -4.95 4.00
C VAL A 93 -9.33 -3.88 4.83
N ILE A 94 -8.12 -3.49 4.45
CA ILE A 94 -7.34 -2.45 5.14
C ILE A 94 -8.10 -1.11 5.07
N GLU A 95 -8.50 -0.69 3.87
CA GLU A 95 -9.19 0.58 3.63
C GLU A 95 -10.51 0.67 4.40
N TYR A 96 -11.32 -0.40 4.36
CA TYR A 96 -12.56 -0.46 5.12
C TYR A 96 -12.33 -0.38 6.63
N SER A 97 -11.35 -1.15 7.14
CA SER A 97 -11.04 -1.22 8.56
C SER A 97 -10.50 0.11 9.09
N VAL A 98 -9.60 0.73 8.36
CA VAL A 98 -9.03 2.04 8.71
C VAL A 98 -10.11 3.12 8.62
N GLY A 99 -10.93 3.14 7.57
CA GLY A 99 -12.04 4.08 7.44
C GLY A 99 -13.04 3.97 8.58
N LEU A 100 -13.41 2.74 8.96
CA LEU A 100 -14.29 2.49 10.10
C LEU A 100 -13.67 2.93 11.43
N LEU A 101 -12.36 2.63 11.64
CA LEU A 101 -11.63 3.01 12.84
C LEU A 101 -11.56 4.54 12.97
N LEU A 102 -11.17 5.24 11.91
CA LEU A 102 -11.07 6.70 11.90
C LEU A 102 -12.43 7.35 12.16
N GLU A 103 -13.48 6.87 11.50
CA GLU A 103 -14.84 7.41 11.71
C GLU A 103 -15.30 7.21 13.16
N LYS A 104 -15.02 6.04 13.77
CA LYS A 104 -15.38 5.78 15.17
C LYS A 104 -14.55 6.58 16.19
N THR A 105 -13.30 6.86 15.90
CA THR A 105 -12.39 7.54 16.84
C THR A 105 -12.42 9.05 16.71
N THR A 106 -12.60 9.58 15.51
CA THR A 106 -12.56 11.02 15.25
C THR A 106 -13.93 11.64 14.98
N GLY A 107 -14.95 10.82 14.70
CA GLY A 107 -16.27 11.28 14.28
C GLY A 107 -16.31 11.82 12.83
N ALA A 108 -15.20 11.76 12.10
CA ALA A 108 -15.07 12.31 10.75
C ALA A 108 -14.76 11.22 9.73
N ARG A 109 -15.31 11.37 8.52
CA ARG A 109 -14.91 10.57 7.36
C ARG A 109 -13.76 11.25 6.64
N PHE A 110 -12.66 10.55 6.45
CA PHE A 110 -11.49 11.03 5.73
C PHE A 110 -11.65 10.89 4.21
N TRP A 111 -12.49 9.94 3.77
CA TRP A 111 -12.94 9.75 2.38
C TRP A 111 -14.36 9.22 2.38
N ASP A 112 -15.10 9.45 1.27
CA ASP A 112 -16.46 8.98 1.10
C ASP A 112 -16.74 8.63 -0.36
N TYR A 113 -16.94 7.35 -0.63
CA TYR A 113 -17.27 6.79 -1.94
C TYR A 113 -18.77 6.52 -2.12
N SER A 114 -19.63 7.06 -1.26
CA SER A 114 -21.08 6.82 -1.34
C SER A 114 -21.69 7.23 -2.68
N HIS A 115 -21.06 8.17 -3.36
CA HIS A 115 -21.48 8.64 -4.70
C HIS A 115 -21.03 7.71 -5.85
N LEU A 116 -20.15 6.73 -5.59
CA LEU A 116 -19.66 5.82 -6.62
C LEU A 116 -20.45 4.50 -6.60
N PRO A 117 -20.65 3.86 -7.78
CA PRO A 117 -21.30 2.56 -7.87
C PRO A 117 -20.44 1.47 -7.21
N PHE A 118 -21.12 0.40 -6.79
CA PHE A 118 -20.48 -0.76 -6.13
C PHE A 118 -19.62 -0.36 -4.92
N ASN A 119 -20.06 0.62 -4.14
CA ASN A 119 -19.44 0.95 -2.87
C ASN A 119 -20.04 0.10 -1.72
N LEU A 120 -19.25 -0.07 -0.67
CA LEU A 120 -19.69 -0.69 0.58
C LEU A 120 -19.58 0.34 1.71
N HIS A 121 -20.75 0.82 2.17
CA HIS A 121 -20.89 1.84 3.22
C HIS A 121 -20.09 3.14 2.96
N GLY A 122 -19.80 3.45 1.69
CA GLY A 122 -18.99 4.61 1.30
C GLY A 122 -17.51 4.51 1.67
N ARG A 123 -17.05 3.40 2.29
CA ARG A 123 -15.65 3.25 2.77
C ARG A 123 -14.74 2.62 1.74
N ILE A 124 -15.28 1.73 0.90
CA ILE A 124 -14.59 1.11 -0.24
C ILE A 124 -15.51 1.11 -1.45
N CYS A 125 -14.95 1.04 -2.66
CA CYS A 125 -15.70 0.78 -3.87
C CYS A 125 -14.87 -0.02 -4.87
N LEU A 126 -15.55 -0.69 -5.80
CA LEU A 126 -14.91 -1.58 -6.78
C LEU A 126 -13.85 -0.86 -7.63
N TYR A 127 -14.08 0.39 -8.00
CA TYR A 127 -13.14 1.19 -8.79
C TYR A 127 -11.80 1.35 -8.07
N TRP A 128 -11.82 1.80 -6.81
CA TRP A 128 -10.61 1.99 -6.01
C TRP A 128 -10.00 0.67 -5.58
N ALA A 129 -10.80 -0.36 -5.31
CA ALA A 129 -10.28 -1.71 -5.06
C ALA A 129 -9.42 -2.23 -6.23
N CYS A 130 -9.87 -2.03 -7.48
CA CYS A 130 -9.09 -2.37 -8.66
C CYS A 130 -7.83 -1.50 -8.80
N ALA A 131 -7.93 -0.20 -8.55
CA ALA A 131 -6.79 0.72 -8.64
C ALA A 131 -5.70 0.34 -7.59
N PHE A 132 -6.08 0.08 -6.35
CA PHE A 132 -5.16 -0.37 -5.30
C PHE A 132 -4.62 -1.77 -5.57
N GLY A 133 -5.43 -2.67 -6.14
CA GLY A 133 -4.97 -3.99 -6.59
C GLY A 133 -3.86 -3.89 -7.64
N LEU A 134 -3.99 -2.99 -8.62
CA LEU A 134 -2.94 -2.71 -9.61
C LEU A 134 -1.70 -2.08 -8.96
N GLY A 135 -1.88 -1.13 -8.05
CA GLY A 135 -0.78 -0.53 -7.29
C GLY A 135 0.00 -1.57 -6.49
N ALA A 136 -0.69 -2.45 -5.78
CA ALA A 136 -0.08 -3.53 -5.01
C ALA A 136 0.63 -4.56 -5.91
N LEU A 137 0.07 -4.88 -7.07
CA LEU A 137 0.74 -5.72 -8.07
C LEU A 137 2.05 -5.08 -8.55
N CYS A 138 2.04 -3.78 -8.81
CA CYS A 138 3.24 -3.01 -9.16
C CYS A 138 4.27 -3.04 -8.02
N ILE A 139 3.84 -2.86 -6.77
CA ILE A 139 4.71 -2.97 -5.59
C ILE A 139 5.37 -4.34 -5.55
N CYS A 140 4.60 -5.42 -5.60
CA CYS A 140 5.13 -6.78 -5.44
C CYS A 140 6.05 -7.21 -6.59
N ARG A 141 5.80 -6.75 -7.82
CA ARG A 141 6.51 -7.24 -9.02
C ARG A 141 7.61 -6.31 -9.52
N VAL A 142 7.57 -5.04 -9.17
CA VAL A 142 8.49 -4.04 -9.71
C VAL A 142 9.21 -3.29 -8.60
N VAL A 143 8.45 -2.64 -7.71
CA VAL A 143 9.03 -1.70 -6.75
C VAL A 143 9.86 -2.43 -5.70
N GLU A 144 9.30 -3.43 -5.05
CA GLU A 144 9.97 -4.14 -3.97
C GLU A 144 11.19 -4.93 -4.44
N PRO A 145 11.17 -5.67 -5.57
CA PRO A 145 12.38 -6.28 -6.10
C PRO A 145 13.49 -5.26 -6.43
N ALA A 146 13.12 -4.08 -6.92
CA ALA A 146 14.08 -3.01 -7.19
C ALA A 146 14.67 -2.42 -5.89
N VAL A 147 13.83 -2.18 -4.89
CA VAL A 147 14.26 -1.69 -3.56
C VAL A 147 15.19 -2.70 -2.89
N LEU A 148 14.82 -3.98 -2.88
CA LEU A 148 15.66 -5.04 -2.32
C LEU A 148 16.99 -5.18 -3.07
N GLY A 149 16.97 -5.04 -4.40
CA GLY A 149 18.18 -5.02 -5.22
C GLY A 149 19.11 -3.88 -4.85
N LEU A 150 18.58 -2.69 -4.62
CA LEU A 150 19.37 -1.53 -4.17
C LEU A 150 19.94 -1.75 -2.76
N LEU A 151 19.13 -2.25 -1.83
CA LEU A 151 19.56 -2.51 -0.45
C LEU A 151 20.67 -3.57 -0.37
N ALA A 152 20.66 -4.56 -1.27
CA ALA A 152 21.70 -5.60 -1.33
C ALA A 152 23.08 -5.04 -1.72
N HIS A 153 23.16 -3.84 -2.28
CA HIS A 153 24.43 -3.17 -2.63
C HIS A 153 24.92 -2.17 -1.57
N LEU A 154 24.11 -1.93 -0.52
CA LEU A 154 24.56 -1.07 0.58
C LEU A 154 25.45 -1.88 1.53
N PRO A 155 26.63 -1.34 1.92
CA PRO A 155 27.45 -1.98 2.94
C PRO A 155 26.70 -1.91 4.28
N VAL A 156 26.32 -3.07 4.79
CA VAL A 156 25.76 -3.24 6.14
C VAL A 156 26.88 -3.53 7.12
#